data_114c083c2c60a49fe9edd6d6ef6c877e
#
_entry.id   114c083c2c60a49fe9edd6d6ef6c877e
#
_cell.length_a   1.000
_cell.length_b   1.000
_cell.length_c   1.000
_cell.angle_alpha   90.00
_cell.angle_beta   90.00
_cell.angle_gamma   90.00
#
_symmetry.space_group_name_H-M   'P 1'
#
loop_
_entity.id
_entity.type
_entity.pdbx_description
1 polymer ?
#
loop_
_entity_poly.entity_id
_entity_poly.type
_entity_poly.pdbx_seq_one_letter_code
_entity_poly.pdbx_strand_id
1 'polypeptide(L)'
;PKTITRMISKVKVTTIYECSLERAFKTPMLCDVSKVHTGFGVMPKVTHCTEDENWGKPGFSKKVFVAKSLTQKGGWASNDTVIERVENTYWKIEVNEFQAWMLGFSKFVGEWQTTELEPNRILIEYTYTMHSDIGLLYPLNWLFTKTFWRIYMKRVLENIRVMAYEEEPYLYD
;
A
#
# COMPACT_ATOMS: atom_id res chain seq x y z
N PRO A 1 -35.25 2.37 1.91
CA PRO A 1 -33.85 1.92 1.81
C PRO A 1 -32.93 3.12 1.91
N LYS A 2 -32.15 3.20 3.00
CA LYS A 2 -31.16 4.26 3.13
C LYS A 2 -30.05 3.97 2.11
N THR A 3 -29.93 4.81 1.11
CA THR A 3 -28.80 4.81 0.18
C THR A 3 -27.57 5.10 1.02
N ILE A 4 -26.77 4.07 1.30
CA ILE A 4 -25.47 4.25 1.97
C ILE A 4 -24.60 4.97 0.95
N THR A 5 -24.49 6.27 1.06
CA THR A 5 -23.53 7.05 0.27
C THR A 5 -22.13 6.58 0.71
N ARG A 6 -21.47 5.82 -0.15
CA ARG A 6 -20.09 5.37 0.11
C ARG A 6 -19.18 6.58 0.13
N MET A 7 -18.68 6.94 1.30
CA MET A 7 -17.70 8.01 1.46
C MET A 7 -16.32 7.49 1.09
N ILE A 8 -15.97 7.63 -0.18
CA ILE A 8 -14.74 7.11 -0.76
C ILE A 8 -13.88 8.27 -1.26
N SER A 9 -12.59 8.22 -0.94
CA SER A 9 -11.58 9.11 -1.50
C SER A 9 -10.58 8.28 -2.30
N LYS A 10 -10.30 8.66 -3.54
CA LYS A 10 -9.44 7.90 -4.45
C LYS A 10 -8.30 8.75 -4.96
N VAL A 11 -7.10 8.19 -5.01
CA VAL A 11 -5.90 8.83 -5.54
C VAL A 11 -5.08 7.83 -6.34
N LYS A 12 -4.56 8.29 -7.48
CA LYS A 12 -3.71 7.49 -8.38
C LYS A 12 -2.42 8.24 -8.66
N VAL A 13 -1.31 7.54 -8.60
CA VAL A 13 0.00 8.02 -9.05
C VAL A 13 0.58 7.04 -10.06
N THR A 14 1.37 7.55 -10.99
CA THR A 14 1.99 6.77 -12.06
C THR A 14 3.48 7.05 -12.13
N THR A 15 4.24 6.04 -12.54
CA THR A 15 5.67 6.18 -12.82
C THR A 15 6.11 5.12 -13.81
N ILE A 16 7.36 5.21 -14.27
CA ILE A 16 7.98 4.19 -15.11
C ILE A 16 9.18 3.61 -14.38
N TYR A 17 9.25 2.27 -14.30
CA TYR A 17 10.40 1.55 -13.82
C TYR A 17 11.19 0.97 -15.00
N GLU A 18 12.50 1.17 -14.98
CA GLU A 18 13.42 0.61 -15.96
C GLU A 18 14.03 -0.68 -15.40
N CYS A 19 13.21 -1.71 -15.30
CA CYS A 19 13.59 -3.03 -14.81
C CYS A 19 12.70 -4.09 -15.46
N SER A 20 12.94 -5.37 -15.18
CA SER A 20 12.10 -6.44 -15.69
C SER A 20 10.66 -6.33 -15.19
N LEU A 21 9.71 -6.85 -15.95
CA LEU A 21 8.30 -6.91 -15.57
C LEU A 21 8.11 -7.67 -14.27
N GLU A 22 8.81 -8.77 -14.08
CA GLU A 22 8.78 -9.54 -12.84
C GLU A 22 9.20 -8.68 -11.63
N ARG A 23 10.31 -7.94 -11.72
CA ARG A 23 10.78 -7.06 -10.64
C ARG A 23 9.78 -5.96 -10.35
N ALA A 24 9.25 -5.31 -11.37
CA ALA A 24 8.24 -4.27 -11.22
C ALA A 24 6.96 -4.77 -10.56
N PHE A 25 6.57 -6.01 -10.83
CA PHE A 25 5.37 -6.63 -10.28
C PHE A 25 5.57 -7.18 -8.86
N LYS A 26 6.63 -7.95 -8.61
CA LYS A 26 6.84 -8.67 -7.35
C LYS A 26 7.45 -7.83 -6.23
N THR A 27 8.30 -6.87 -6.55
CA THR A 27 9.04 -6.08 -5.54
C THR A 27 8.15 -5.43 -4.48
N PRO A 28 7.03 -4.75 -4.79
CA PRO A 28 6.23 -4.05 -3.78
C PRO A 28 5.61 -4.97 -2.74
N MET A 29 5.43 -6.24 -3.06
CA MET A 29 4.67 -7.16 -2.22
C MET A 29 5.50 -8.29 -1.63
N LEU A 30 6.47 -8.81 -2.35
CA LEU A 30 7.21 -10.01 -1.96
C LEU A 30 8.57 -9.73 -1.33
N CYS A 31 9.05 -8.49 -1.40
CA CYS A 31 10.25 -8.05 -0.70
C CYS A 31 9.93 -7.58 0.73
N ASP A 32 10.95 -7.17 1.45
CA ASP A 32 10.83 -6.66 2.82
C ASP A 32 10.08 -5.32 2.84
N VAL A 33 8.84 -5.33 3.32
CA VAL A 33 7.97 -4.13 3.36
C VAL A 33 8.46 -3.06 4.35
N SER A 34 9.34 -3.39 5.28
CA SER A 34 9.96 -2.38 6.16
C SER A 34 10.84 -1.41 5.38
N LYS A 35 11.35 -1.83 4.23
CA LYS A 35 12.10 -0.99 3.28
C LYS A 35 11.20 -0.16 2.37
N VAL A 36 9.95 -0.54 2.21
CA VAL A 36 8.93 0.21 1.45
C VAL A 36 8.36 1.35 2.29
N HIS A 37 7.93 1.05 3.51
CA HIS A 37 7.28 1.98 4.43
C HIS A 37 8.25 2.43 5.52
N THR A 38 9.08 3.41 5.20
CA THR A 38 10.17 3.88 6.06
C THR A 38 9.77 5.02 7.02
N GLY A 39 8.50 5.37 7.04
CA GLY A 39 7.97 6.48 7.83
C GLY A 39 8.01 7.80 7.07
N PHE A 40 6.92 8.59 7.20
CA PHE A 40 6.81 9.91 6.59
C PHE A 40 5.71 10.72 7.29
N GLY A 41 6.05 11.91 7.80
CA GLY A 41 5.09 12.78 8.48
C GLY A 41 4.42 12.04 9.64
N VAL A 42 3.08 11.95 9.58
CA VAL A 42 2.28 11.24 10.60
C VAL A 42 2.28 9.71 10.42
N MET A 43 2.79 9.21 9.30
CA MET A 43 2.87 7.77 9.04
C MET A 43 4.11 7.17 9.70
N PRO A 44 3.94 6.21 10.64
CA PRO A 44 5.07 5.57 11.29
C PRO A 44 5.81 4.63 10.34
N LYS A 45 7.07 4.35 10.68
CA LYS A 45 7.86 3.34 10.02
C LYS A 45 7.30 1.94 10.31
N VAL A 46 7.17 1.10 9.29
CA VAL A 46 6.90 -0.34 9.45
C VAL A 46 8.18 -1.01 9.96
N THR A 47 8.09 -1.75 11.06
CA THR A 47 9.21 -2.48 11.64
C THR A 47 9.31 -3.89 11.09
N HIS A 48 8.18 -4.59 11.04
CA HIS A 48 8.07 -5.96 10.51
C HIS A 48 6.61 -6.31 10.28
N CYS A 49 6.38 -7.45 9.65
CA CYS A 49 5.07 -8.08 9.51
C CYS A 49 5.12 -9.50 10.11
N THR A 50 3.96 -10.08 10.41
CA THR A 50 3.91 -11.52 10.73
C THR A 50 4.38 -12.31 9.52
N GLU A 51 5.13 -13.38 9.77
CA GLU A 51 5.60 -14.28 8.72
C GLU A 51 4.50 -15.29 8.39
N ASP A 52 4.19 -15.45 7.10
CA ASP A 52 3.33 -16.48 6.54
C ASP A 52 3.91 -16.86 5.18
N GLU A 53 4.32 -18.12 5.04
CA GLU A 53 4.87 -18.64 3.79
C GLU A 53 3.92 -18.51 2.59
N ASN A 54 2.62 -18.36 2.84
CA ASN A 54 1.59 -18.18 1.81
C ASN A 54 1.33 -16.69 1.48
N TRP A 55 2.04 -15.76 2.12
CA TRP A 55 1.85 -14.36 1.80
C TRP A 55 2.11 -14.10 0.30
N GLY A 56 1.28 -13.26 -0.28
CA GLY A 56 1.28 -12.98 -1.72
C GLY A 56 0.22 -13.76 -2.49
N LYS A 57 -0.34 -14.83 -1.90
CA LYS A 57 -1.45 -15.58 -2.49
C LYS A 57 -2.79 -14.94 -2.11
N PRO A 58 -3.77 -14.84 -3.03
CA PRO A 58 -5.10 -14.31 -2.72
C PRO A 58 -5.75 -15.00 -1.52
N GLY A 59 -6.36 -14.20 -0.64
CA GLY A 59 -7.02 -14.64 0.58
C GLY A 59 -6.12 -14.74 1.81
N PHE A 60 -4.81 -14.61 1.67
CA PHE A 60 -3.88 -14.63 2.80
C PHE A 60 -3.65 -13.23 3.36
N SER A 61 -3.45 -13.16 4.68
CA SER A 61 -3.30 -11.93 5.44
C SER A 61 -2.03 -11.94 6.26
N LYS A 62 -1.56 -10.75 6.60
CA LYS A 62 -0.49 -10.55 7.58
C LYS A 62 -0.79 -9.36 8.47
N LYS A 63 -0.27 -9.38 9.69
CA LYS A 63 -0.29 -8.23 10.60
C LYS A 63 0.92 -7.36 10.35
N VAL A 64 0.68 -6.05 10.30
CA VAL A 64 1.72 -5.03 10.12
C VAL A 64 2.04 -4.39 11.46
N PHE A 65 3.32 -4.34 11.80
CA PHE A 65 3.85 -3.73 13.02
C PHE A 65 4.64 -2.47 12.68
N VAL A 66 4.45 -1.44 13.49
CA VAL A 66 5.07 -0.13 13.29
C VAL A 66 5.87 0.31 14.51
N ALA A 67 6.82 1.21 14.29
CA ALA A 67 7.54 1.87 15.35
C ALA A 67 6.66 2.89 16.09
N LYS A 68 7.01 3.20 17.34
CA LYS A 68 6.39 4.29 18.08
C LYS A 68 6.61 5.62 17.34
N SER A 69 5.55 6.41 17.24
CA SER A 69 5.58 7.76 16.66
C SER A 69 4.80 8.74 17.53
N LEU A 70 4.72 10.00 17.11
CA LEU A 70 3.91 11.01 17.80
C LEU A 70 2.41 10.69 17.79
N THR A 71 1.96 9.92 16.78
CA THR A 71 0.55 9.59 16.56
C THR A 71 0.18 8.16 16.95
N GLN A 72 1.17 7.28 17.16
CA GLN A 72 0.94 5.85 17.42
C GLN A 72 1.88 5.31 18.49
N LYS A 73 1.35 4.40 19.30
CA LYS A 73 2.12 3.76 20.40
C LYS A 73 3.18 2.79 19.91
N GLY A 74 3.11 2.36 18.64
CA GLY A 74 3.92 1.27 18.11
C GLY A 74 3.28 -0.10 18.35
N GLY A 75 3.88 -1.15 17.78
CA GLY A 75 3.34 -2.50 17.81
C GLY A 75 2.39 -2.76 16.64
N TRP A 76 1.42 -3.66 16.83
CA TRP A 76 0.45 -4.00 15.79
C TRP A 76 -0.36 -2.77 15.37
N ALA A 77 -0.37 -2.48 14.05
CA ALA A 77 -1.03 -1.31 13.48
C ALA A 77 -2.25 -1.66 12.63
N SER A 78 -2.15 -2.70 11.81
CA SER A 78 -3.20 -3.08 10.85
C SER A 78 -3.00 -4.49 10.32
N ASN A 79 -3.99 -4.97 9.56
CA ASN A 79 -3.87 -6.19 8.75
C ASN A 79 -3.85 -5.82 7.27
N ASP A 80 -2.98 -6.50 6.52
CA ASP A 80 -2.96 -6.50 5.07
C ASP A 80 -3.49 -7.85 4.57
N THR A 81 -4.39 -7.81 3.59
CA THR A 81 -4.94 -9.00 2.95
C THR A 81 -4.80 -8.88 1.44
N VAL A 82 -4.23 -9.90 0.80
CA VAL A 82 -4.19 -9.99 -0.66
C VAL A 82 -5.58 -10.37 -1.15
N ILE A 83 -6.22 -9.47 -1.89
CA ILE A 83 -7.57 -9.70 -2.44
C ILE A 83 -7.49 -10.34 -3.82
N GLU A 84 -6.55 -9.86 -4.64
CA GLU A 84 -6.39 -10.33 -6.02
C GLU A 84 -4.92 -10.25 -6.44
N ARG A 85 -4.49 -11.23 -7.23
CA ARG A 85 -3.19 -11.26 -7.88
C ARG A 85 -3.34 -11.84 -9.27
N VAL A 86 -3.03 -11.05 -10.28
CA VAL A 86 -2.89 -11.48 -11.67
C VAL A 86 -1.43 -11.34 -12.05
N GLU A 87 -0.74 -12.45 -12.22
CA GLU A 87 0.72 -12.50 -12.37
C GLU A 87 1.23 -11.53 -13.45
N ASN A 88 2.23 -10.75 -13.09
CA ASN A 88 2.85 -9.73 -13.94
C ASN A 88 1.91 -8.62 -14.45
N THR A 89 0.74 -8.46 -13.84
CA THR A 89 -0.27 -7.50 -14.30
C THR A 89 -0.87 -6.66 -13.20
N TYR A 90 -1.36 -7.29 -12.11
CA TYR A 90 -2.20 -6.60 -11.15
C TYR A 90 -2.16 -7.18 -9.73
N TRP A 91 -2.12 -6.27 -8.75
CA TRP A 91 -2.27 -6.57 -7.33
C TRP A 91 -3.41 -5.76 -6.71
N LYS A 92 -4.14 -6.39 -5.80
CA LYS A 92 -5.08 -5.70 -4.93
C LYS A 92 -4.92 -6.15 -3.50
N ILE A 93 -4.66 -5.20 -2.61
CA ILE A 93 -4.49 -5.42 -1.17
C ILE A 93 -5.49 -4.56 -0.42
N GLU A 94 -6.11 -5.14 0.60
CA GLU A 94 -6.93 -4.43 1.58
C GLU A 94 -6.16 -4.28 2.88
N VAL A 95 -6.08 -3.04 3.39
CA VAL A 95 -5.53 -2.71 4.70
C VAL A 95 -6.68 -2.35 5.61
N ASN A 96 -6.87 -3.09 6.69
CA ASN A 96 -7.96 -2.90 7.65
C ASN A 96 -7.52 -3.18 9.08
N GLU A 97 -8.49 -3.25 9.99
CA GLU A 97 -8.25 -3.49 11.42
C GLU A 97 -7.22 -2.52 12.02
N PHE A 98 -7.35 -1.24 11.69
CA PHE A 98 -6.49 -0.20 12.25
C PHE A 98 -6.58 -0.18 13.78
N GLN A 99 -5.42 -0.28 14.44
CA GLN A 99 -5.32 -0.31 15.91
C GLN A 99 -5.20 1.08 16.53
N ALA A 100 -4.95 2.11 15.72
CA ALA A 100 -4.97 3.50 16.12
C ALA A 100 -6.10 4.25 15.42
N TRP A 101 -6.50 5.40 15.97
CA TRP A 101 -7.45 6.27 15.28
C TRP A 101 -6.86 6.80 13.98
N MET A 102 -7.56 6.59 12.88
CA MET A 102 -7.12 6.91 11.52
C MET A 102 -8.01 7.97 10.87
N LEU A 103 -8.29 9.07 11.55
CA LEU A 103 -9.10 10.19 11.04
C LEU A 103 -10.50 9.77 10.54
N GLY A 104 -11.05 8.67 11.03
CA GLY A 104 -12.34 8.14 10.56
C GLY A 104 -12.25 7.25 9.33
N PHE A 105 -11.06 6.91 8.84
CA PHE A 105 -10.88 5.86 7.84
C PHE A 105 -11.12 4.48 8.45
N SER A 106 -11.84 3.62 7.73
CA SER A 106 -12.10 2.24 8.13
C SER A 106 -11.20 1.24 7.43
N LYS A 107 -10.87 1.49 6.17
CA LYS A 107 -9.96 0.65 5.40
C LYS A 107 -9.35 1.40 4.22
N PHE A 108 -8.21 0.89 3.76
CA PHE A 108 -7.56 1.32 2.52
C PHE A 108 -7.52 0.14 1.55
N VAL A 109 -7.76 0.40 0.28
CA VAL A 109 -7.57 -0.58 -0.79
C VAL A 109 -6.48 -0.07 -1.72
N GLY A 110 -5.36 -0.77 -1.74
CA GLY A 110 -4.24 -0.50 -2.64
C GLY A 110 -4.30 -1.37 -3.88
N GLU A 111 -4.10 -0.76 -5.04
CA GLU A 111 -4.06 -1.45 -6.33
C GLU A 111 -2.77 -1.08 -7.05
N TRP A 112 -2.11 -2.07 -7.61
CA TRP A 112 -0.86 -1.94 -8.32
C TRP A 112 -0.98 -2.61 -9.67
N GLN A 113 -0.86 -1.82 -10.75
CA GLN A 113 -0.94 -2.34 -12.11
C GLN A 113 0.36 -2.09 -12.84
N THR A 114 0.85 -3.13 -13.52
CA THR A 114 2.04 -3.08 -14.36
C THR A 114 1.67 -3.26 -15.83
N THR A 115 2.25 -2.42 -16.70
CA THR A 115 2.09 -2.51 -18.14
C THR A 115 3.46 -2.42 -18.78
N GLU A 116 3.88 -3.45 -19.50
CA GLU A 116 5.14 -3.45 -20.25
C GLU A 116 4.99 -2.58 -21.49
N LEU A 117 5.70 -1.44 -21.52
CA LEU A 117 5.74 -0.54 -22.69
C LEU A 117 6.77 -1.02 -23.71
N GLU A 118 7.90 -1.45 -23.20
CA GLU A 118 9.05 -2.03 -23.93
C GLU A 118 9.76 -3.00 -22.99
N PRO A 119 10.62 -3.90 -23.47
CA PRO A 119 11.45 -4.71 -22.59
C PRO A 119 12.23 -3.84 -21.59
N ASN A 120 12.10 -4.15 -20.30
CA ASN A 120 12.69 -3.41 -19.19
C ASN A 120 12.21 -1.95 -19.07
N ARG A 121 11.01 -1.65 -19.54
CA ARG A 121 10.36 -0.36 -19.35
C ARG A 121 8.89 -0.55 -19.01
N ILE A 122 8.57 -0.42 -17.72
CA ILE A 122 7.29 -0.81 -17.18
C ILE A 122 6.55 0.42 -16.64
N LEU A 123 5.34 0.64 -17.13
CA LEU A 123 4.42 1.63 -16.56
C LEU A 123 3.80 1.06 -15.29
N ILE A 124 3.92 1.82 -14.20
CA ILE A 124 3.31 1.51 -12.91
C ILE A 124 2.13 2.47 -12.69
N GLU A 125 0.97 1.90 -12.41
CA GLU A 125 -0.22 2.64 -11.97
C GLU A 125 -0.57 2.18 -10.57
N TYR A 126 -0.39 3.09 -9.60
CA TYR A 126 -0.61 2.84 -8.17
C TYR A 126 -1.78 3.65 -7.68
N THR A 127 -2.82 2.95 -7.21
CA THR A 127 -4.09 3.56 -6.80
C THR A 127 -4.43 3.18 -5.38
N TYR A 128 -4.86 4.14 -4.57
CA TYR A 128 -5.49 3.91 -3.28
C TYR A 128 -6.93 4.39 -3.28
N THR A 129 -7.79 3.54 -2.73
CA THR A 129 -9.19 3.86 -2.43
C THR A 129 -9.35 3.83 -0.91
N MET A 130 -9.65 5.00 -0.33
CA MET A 130 -9.79 5.17 1.11
C MET A 130 -11.27 5.19 1.47
N HIS A 131 -11.68 4.35 2.41
CA HIS A 131 -13.06 4.28 2.89
C HIS A 131 -13.18 5.03 4.21
N SER A 132 -14.15 5.96 4.30
CA SER A 132 -14.42 6.76 5.49
C SER A 132 -15.74 6.34 6.12
N ASP A 133 -15.78 6.23 7.45
CA ASP A 133 -16.97 5.85 8.21
C ASP A 133 -17.65 7.04 8.88
N ILE A 134 -16.94 8.15 9.08
CA ILE A 134 -17.45 9.32 9.78
C ILE A 134 -17.70 10.45 8.79
N GLY A 135 -18.99 10.70 8.48
CA GLY A 135 -19.40 11.68 7.48
C GLY A 135 -18.89 13.10 7.74
N LEU A 136 -18.85 13.51 9.00
CA LEU A 136 -18.34 14.84 9.39
C LEU A 136 -16.85 15.02 9.04
N LEU A 137 -16.07 13.95 9.05
CA LEU A 137 -14.65 13.95 8.75
C LEU A 137 -14.35 13.69 7.26
N TYR A 138 -15.35 13.37 6.44
CA TYR A 138 -15.15 13.04 5.05
C TYR A 138 -14.43 14.14 4.23
N PRO A 139 -14.77 15.43 4.36
CA PRO A 139 -14.02 16.47 3.65
C PRO A 139 -12.54 16.50 4.03
N LEU A 140 -12.21 16.29 5.31
CA LEU A 140 -10.84 16.18 5.80
C LEU A 140 -10.14 14.92 5.25
N ASN A 141 -10.84 13.80 5.23
CA ASN A 141 -10.32 12.55 4.66
C ASN A 141 -10.03 12.71 3.17
N TRP A 142 -10.91 13.36 2.43
CA TRP A 142 -10.72 13.63 1.00
C TRP A 142 -9.49 14.51 0.76
N LEU A 143 -9.36 15.60 1.52
CA LEU A 143 -8.20 16.49 1.43
C LEU A 143 -6.90 15.76 1.78
N PHE A 144 -6.88 14.99 2.87
CA PHE A 144 -5.73 14.16 3.27
C PHE A 144 -5.31 13.18 2.16
N THR A 145 -6.29 12.48 1.56
CA THR A 145 -6.04 11.53 0.47
C THR A 145 -5.44 12.20 -0.76
N LYS A 146 -5.97 13.36 -1.15
CA LYS A 146 -5.53 14.08 -2.36
C LYS A 146 -4.19 14.81 -2.19
N THR A 147 -3.78 15.09 -0.97
CA THR A 147 -2.55 15.85 -0.68
C THR A 147 -1.48 14.99 -0.02
N PHE A 148 -1.62 14.72 1.28
CA PHE A 148 -0.63 13.98 2.06
C PHE A 148 -0.40 12.56 1.51
N TRP A 149 -1.49 11.81 1.28
CA TRP A 149 -1.37 10.43 0.83
C TRP A 149 -0.76 10.32 -0.57
N ARG A 150 -1.05 11.27 -1.45
CA ARG A 150 -0.42 11.35 -2.77
C ARG A 150 1.11 11.50 -2.66
N ILE A 151 1.57 12.37 -1.79
CA ILE A 151 3.02 12.57 -1.56
C ILE A 151 3.62 11.31 -0.96
N TYR A 152 2.94 10.70 -0.01
CA TYR A 152 3.35 9.45 0.62
C TYR A 152 3.47 8.31 -0.40
N MET A 153 2.48 8.15 -1.30
CA MET A 153 2.53 7.17 -2.38
C MET A 153 3.73 7.37 -3.31
N LYS A 154 4.04 8.62 -3.66
CA LYS A 154 5.21 8.93 -4.49
C LYS A 154 6.51 8.52 -3.81
N ARG A 155 6.61 8.73 -2.50
CA ARG A 155 7.77 8.29 -1.71
C ARG A 155 7.87 6.78 -1.66
N VAL A 156 6.77 6.08 -1.48
CA VAL A 156 6.70 4.61 -1.54
C VAL A 156 7.13 4.09 -2.91
N LEU A 157 6.66 4.71 -4.00
CA LEU A 157 7.08 4.36 -5.36
C LEU A 157 8.60 4.48 -5.54
N GLU A 158 9.22 5.52 -5.00
CA GLU A 158 10.66 5.71 -5.07
C GLU A 158 11.42 4.66 -4.27
N ASN A 159 10.95 4.31 -3.07
CA ASN A 159 11.54 3.23 -2.28
C ASN A 159 11.47 1.88 -3.02
N ILE A 160 10.32 1.57 -3.62
CA ILE A 160 10.13 0.35 -4.40
C ILE A 160 11.02 0.34 -5.64
N ARG A 161 11.15 1.49 -6.32
CA ARG A 161 12.05 1.61 -7.49
C ARG A 161 13.49 1.23 -7.14
N VAL A 162 14.01 1.77 -6.05
CA VAL A 162 15.36 1.47 -5.58
C VAL A 162 15.51 -0.02 -5.29
N MET A 163 14.56 -0.62 -4.58
CA MET A 163 14.57 -2.06 -4.28
C MET A 163 14.53 -2.92 -5.55
N ALA A 164 13.73 -2.53 -6.53
CA ALA A 164 13.64 -3.23 -7.81
C ALA A 164 14.95 -3.15 -8.60
N TYR A 165 15.59 -1.97 -8.62
CA TYR A 165 16.85 -1.75 -9.35
C TYR A 165 18.05 -2.42 -8.66
N GLU A 166 18.05 -2.50 -7.35
CA GLU A 166 19.07 -3.20 -6.55
C GLU A 166 18.82 -4.71 -6.42
N GLU A 167 17.77 -5.21 -7.06
CA GLU A 167 17.38 -6.62 -7.04
C GLU A 167 17.21 -7.18 -5.62
N GLU A 168 16.55 -6.42 -4.76
CA GLU A 168 16.25 -6.84 -3.39
C GLU A 168 15.63 -8.24 -3.37
N PRO A 169 16.10 -9.15 -2.49
CA PRO A 169 15.58 -10.52 -2.45
C PRO A 169 14.09 -10.59 -2.16
N TYR A 170 13.38 -11.48 -2.86
CA TYR A 170 12.01 -11.84 -2.48
C TYR A 170 12.04 -12.70 -1.22
N LEU A 171 11.16 -12.38 -0.27
CA LEU A 171 10.97 -13.17 0.96
C LEU A 171 9.92 -14.27 0.78
N TYR A 172 9.10 -14.15 -0.25
CA TYR A 172 7.97 -15.04 -0.56
C TYR A 172 7.92 -15.36 -2.05
N ASP A 173 7.14 -16.38 -2.41
CA ASP A 173 6.94 -16.85 -3.80
C ASP A 173 5.75 -16.17 -4.51
#